data_7e185aaa4fc6d64b21ac68ca04dd21f7
#
_entry.id   7e185aaa4fc6d64b21ac68ca04dd21f7
#
_cell.length_a   1.000
_cell.length_b   1.000
_cell.length_c   1.000
_cell.angle_alpha   90.00
_cell.angle_beta   90.00
_cell.angle_gamma   90.00
#
_symmetry.space_group_name_H-M   'P 1'
#
loop_
_entity.id
_entity.type
_entity.pdbx_description
1 polymer ?
#
loop_
_entity_poly.entity_id
_entity_poly.type
_entity_poly.pdbx_seq_one_letter_code
_entity_poly.pdbx_strand_id
1 'polypeptide(L)'
;YIEIRDGERRRTELVPQKIGFRTFEMKNQIMCLNGKRLVWKGINRHEFDVRLGRAITEKEMLWDIRFLKQHNLNAVRTCHYPNQSRWYELCDEYGIYLIDEANLESHGSWQKMGVCEPSWNVPGSLPQWKACVIDRARSMLERDKNHPSVLIWSCGNESYAGEDLSLIHISE
;
A
#
# COMPACT_ATOMS: atom_id res chain seq x y z
N TYR A 1 -15.99 5.64 -17.86
CA TYR A 1 -15.44 6.85 -18.49
C TYR A 1 -15.95 8.09 -17.79
N ILE A 2 -15.07 9.07 -17.57
CA ILE A 2 -15.44 10.43 -17.15
C ILE A 2 -15.42 11.31 -18.39
N GLU A 3 -16.53 11.96 -18.68
CA GLU A 3 -16.69 12.84 -19.83
C GLU A 3 -16.57 14.30 -19.40
N ILE A 4 -15.61 15.03 -19.93
CA ILE A 4 -15.44 16.46 -19.68
C ILE A 4 -16.07 17.20 -20.85
N ARG A 5 -16.93 18.18 -20.55
CA ARG A 5 -17.64 18.99 -21.55
C ARG A 5 -17.38 20.47 -21.30
N ASP A 6 -17.32 21.25 -22.39
CA ASP A 6 -17.22 22.72 -22.32
C ASP A 6 -18.57 23.38 -21.94
N GLY A 7 -18.55 24.70 -21.86
CA GLY A 7 -19.76 25.48 -21.56
C GLY A 7 -20.88 25.35 -22.61
N GLU A 8 -20.59 24.88 -23.80
CA GLU A 8 -21.54 24.57 -24.86
C GLU A 8 -21.93 23.09 -24.90
N ARG A 9 -21.55 22.31 -23.86
CA ARG A 9 -21.79 20.88 -23.69
C ARG A 9 -21.13 19.98 -24.75
N ARG A 10 -20.17 20.48 -25.50
CA ARG A 10 -19.36 19.64 -26.41
C ARG A 10 -18.35 18.88 -25.59
N ARG A 11 -18.18 17.59 -25.90
CA ARG A 11 -17.17 16.75 -25.27
C ARG A 11 -15.77 17.23 -25.65
N THR A 12 -14.99 17.64 -24.65
CA THR A 12 -13.60 18.08 -24.80
C THR A 12 -12.60 16.99 -24.47
N GLU A 13 -12.97 16.10 -23.53
CA GLU A 13 -12.10 15.02 -23.09
C GLU A 13 -12.91 13.81 -22.66
N LEU A 14 -12.33 12.62 -22.82
CA LEU A 14 -12.84 11.36 -22.32
C LEU A 14 -11.74 10.66 -21.52
N VAL A 15 -11.91 10.57 -20.20
CA VAL A 15 -10.96 9.93 -19.31
C VAL A 15 -11.42 8.50 -19.02
N PRO A 16 -10.72 7.47 -19.52
CA PRO A 16 -11.02 6.08 -19.16
C PRO A 16 -10.51 5.82 -17.73
N GLN A 17 -11.33 5.20 -16.91
CA GLN A 17 -10.95 4.77 -15.56
C GLN A 17 -11.43 3.34 -15.34
N LYS A 18 -10.50 2.44 -15.04
CA LYS A 18 -10.84 1.11 -14.55
C LYS A 18 -11.25 1.22 -13.09
N ILE A 19 -12.33 0.57 -12.72
CA ILE A 19 -12.82 0.51 -11.35
C ILE A 19 -13.17 -0.93 -11.00
N GLY A 20 -13.15 -1.25 -9.70
CA GLY A 20 -13.60 -2.53 -9.19
C GLY A 20 -14.35 -2.35 -7.88
N PHE A 21 -15.27 -3.25 -7.62
CA PHE A 21 -16.06 -3.28 -6.38
C PHE A 21 -15.72 -4.53 -5.59
N ARG A 22 -15.54 -4.37 -4.30
CA ARG A 22 -15.30 -5.47 -3.38
C ARG A 22 -15.89 -5.17 -2.01
N THR A 23 -16.21 -6.21 -1.29
CA THR A 23 -16.45 -6.15 0.15
C THR A 23 -15.39 -6.97 0.85
N PHE A 24 -14.56 -6.32 1.65
CA PHE A 24 -13.57 -6.98 2.51
C PHE A 24 -13.99 -6.79 3.96
N GLU A 25 -14.16 -7.87 4.69
CA GLU A 25 -14.74 -7.83 6.03
C GLU A 25 -14.18 -8.95 6.94
N MET A 26 -14.28 -8.72 8.23
CA MET A 26 -13.99 -9.75 9.23
C MET A 26 -15.30 -10.34 9.73
N LYS A 27 -15.56 -11.61 9.46
CA LYS A 27 -16.71 -12.37 9.99
C LYS A 27 -16.26 -13.50 10.90
N ASN A 28 -16.69 -13.50 12.16
CA ASN A 28 -16.32 -14.53 13.13
C ASN A 28 -14.81 -14.79 13.16
N GLN A 29 -14.01 -13.73 13.19
CA GLN A 29 -12.53 -13.77 13.17
C GLN A 29 -11.92 -14.37 11.88
N ILE A 30 -12.70 -14.43 10.80
CA ILE A 30 -12.25 -14.91 9.50
C ILE A 30 -12.31 -13.76 8.50
N MET A 31 -11.20 -13.52 7.82
CA MET A 31 -11.16 -12.54 6.71
C MET A 31 -11.96 -13.08 5.53
N CYS A 32 -12.89 -12.26 5.04
CA CYS A 32 -13.76 -12.61 3.92
C CYS A 32 -13.65 -11.55 2.83
N LEU A 33 -13.60 -12.01 1.58
CA LEU A 33 -13.70 -11.18 0.39
C LEU A 33 -14.96 -11.58 -0.40
N ASN A 34 -15.85 -10.60 -0.63
CA ASN A 34 -17.13 -10.85 -1.29
C ASN A 34 -17.92 -12.02 -0.66
N GLY A 35 -17.93 -12.07 0.67
CA GLY A 35 -18.62 -13.08 1.46
C GLY A 35 -17.95 -14.45 1.52
N LYS A 36 -16.81 -14.65 0.87
CA LYS A 36 -16.03 -15.91 0.89
C LYS A 36 -14.78 -15.77 1.74
N ARG A 37 -14.44 -16.81 2.49
CA ARG A 37 -13.18 -16.85 3.25
C ARG A 37 -11.99 -16.58 2.35
N LEU A 38 -11.16 -15.63 2.74
CA LEU A 38 -9.88 -15.33 2.10
C LEU A 38 -8.74 -16.03 2.85
N VAL A 39 -7.91 -16.75 2.12
CA VAL A 39 -6.66 -17.33 2.63
C VAL A 39 -5.50 -16.67 1.92
N TRP A 40 -4.70 -15.96 2.68
CA TRP A 40 -3.51 -15.29 2.19
C TRP A 40 -2.40 -16.29 1.89
N LYS A 41 -1.96 -16.31 0.63
CA LYS A 41 -0.78 -17.03 0.17
C LYS A 41 0.14 -16.00 -0.46
N GLY A 42 0.85 -15.27 0.37
CA GLY A 42 1.55 -14.07 -0.05
C GLY A 42 3.04 -14.07 0.26
N ILE A 43 3.69 -13.07 -0.28
CA ILE A 43 5.11 -12.76 -0.06
C ILE A 43 5.29 -11.27 0.24
N ASN A 44 6.42 -10.93 0.84
CA ASN A 44 6.94 -9.58 0.86
C ASN A 44 7.69 -9.32 -0.45
N ARG A 45 7.45 -8.18 -1.08
CA ARG A 45 8.07 -7.80 -2.35
C ARG A 45 8.70 -6.43 -2.25
N HIS A 46 10.00 -6.37 -2.56
CA HIS A 46 10.66 -5.12 -2.89
C HIS A 46 10.57 -4.80 -4.38
N GLU A 47 10.39 -3.56 -4.72
CA GLU A 47 10.57 -3.06 -6.09
C GLU A 47 12.06 -3.01 -6.41
N PHE A 48 12.60 -4.12 -6.88
CA PHE A 48 14.04 -4.27 -7.09
C PHE A 48 14.35 -5.30 -8.19
N ASP A 49 15.33 -5.00 -9.02
CA ASP A 49 15.95 -5.91 -9.97
C ASP A 49 17.46 -5.88 -9.81
N VAL A 50 18.11 -7.03 -9.96
CA VAL A 50 19.55 -7.18 -9.73
C VAL A 50 20.40 -6.29 -10.66
N ARG A 51 19.87 -5.90 -11.82
CA ARG A 51 20.58 -5.06 -12.81
C ARG A 51 20.13 -3.61 -12.78
N LEU A 52 18.86 -3.38 -12.52
CA LEU A 52 18.24 -2.07 -12.58
C LEU A 52 18.11 -1.37 -11.21
N GLY A 53 18.44 -2.11 -10.13
CA GLY A 53 18.19 -1.63 -8.78
C GLY A 53 16.70 -1.37 -8.56
N ARG A 54 16.37 -0.20 -8.06
CA ARG A 54 14.97 0.20 -7.79
C ARG A 54 14.25 0.82 -9.00
N ALA A 55 14.94 1.01 -10.13
CA ALA A 55 14.37 1.57 -11.36
C ALA A 55 13.80 0.47 -12.26
N ILE A 56 12.95 -0.39 -11.71
CA ILE A 56 12.31 -1.48 -12.46
C ILE A 56 11.29 -0.95 -13.47
N THR A 57 11.08 -1.73 -14.53
CA THR A 57 10.10 -1.44 -15.57
C THR A 57 8.89 -2.38 -15.47
N GLU A 58 7.88 -2.15 -16.30
CA GLU A 58 6.72 -3.05 -16.40
C GLU A 58 7.10 -4.50 -16.73
N LYS A 59 8.21 -4.70 -17.43
CA LYS A 59 8.70 -6.04 -17.77
C LYS A 59 9.02 -6.87 -16.52
N GLU A 60 9.71 -6.28 -15.55
CA GLU A 60 10.05 -6.92 -14.29
C GLU A 60 8.80 -7.14 -13.43
N MET A 61 7.87 -6.17 -13.42
CA MET A 61 6.59 -6.32 -12.73
C MET A 61 5.77 -7.49 -13.30
N LEU A 62 5.68 -7.62 -14.62
CA LEU A 62 5.00 -8.73 -15.28
C LEU A 62 5.68 -10.07 -15.02
N TRP A 63 7.01 -10.09 -14.87
CA TRP A 63 7.72 -11.28 -14.49
C TRP A 63 7.31 -11.72 -13.07
N ASP A 64 7.29 -10.79 -12.11
CA ASP A 64 6.84 -11.03 -10.74
C ASP A 64 5.40 -11.56 -10.70
N ILE A 65 4.49 -10.93 -11.43
CA ILE A 65 3.08 -11.37 -11.52
C ILE A 65 2.98 -12.81 -12.03
N ARG A 66 3.70 -13.14 -13.11
CA ARG A 66 3.69 -14.50 -13.67
C ARG A 66 4.24 -15.51 -12.66
N PHE A 67 5.33 -15.16 -11.98
CA PHE A 67 5.91 -15.99 -10.94
C PHE A 67 4.91 -16.27 -9.81
N LEU A 68 4.24 -15.23 -9.29
CA LEU A 68 3.21 -15.36 -8.27
C LEU A 68 2.09 -16.31 -8.71
N LYS A 69 1.56 -16.13 -9.91
CA LYS A 69 0.49 -16.98 -10.43
C LYS A 69 0.92 -18.42 -10.64
N GLN A 70 2.11 -18.67 -11.15
CA GLN A 70 2.66 -20.01 -11.38
C GLN A 70 2.87 -20.79 -10.07
N HIS A 71 3.14 -20.08 -8.96
CA HIS A 71 3.35 -20.67 -7.65
C HIS A 71 2.11 -20.62 -6.74
N ASN A 72 0.92 -20.32 -7.30
CA ASN A 72 -0.33 -20.20 -6.54
C ASN A 72 -0.28 -19.19 -5.39
N LEU A 73 0.51 -18.15 -5.54
CA LEU A 73 0.52 -17.00 -4.64
C LEU A 73 -0.56 -16.01 -5.08
N ASN A 74 -1.28 -15.47 -4.12
CA ASN A 74 -2.39 -14.58 -4.37
C ASN A 74 -2.26 -13.20 -3.72
N ALA A 75 -1.17 -12.94 -2.99
CA ALA A 75 -1.02 -11.71 -2.25
C ALA A 75 0.43 -11.24 -2.17
N VAL A 76 0.60 -9.94 -2.06
CA VAL A 76 1.88 -9.26 -1.88
C VAL A 76 1.74 -8.16 -0.84
N ARG A 77 2.72 -8.05 0.05
CA ARG A 77 2.95 -6.84 0.83
C ARG A 77 4.01 -6.00 0.12
N THR A 78 3.69 -4.74 -0.15
CA THR A 78 4.60 -3.79 -0.78
C THR A 78 5.64 -3.29 0.22
N CYS A 79 6.59 -4.16 0.58
CA CYS A 79 7.56 -3.83 1.61
C CYS A 79 8.70 -2.96 1.05
N HIS A 80 9.07 -1.89 1.65
CA HIS A 80 8.44 -1.18 2.79
C HIS A 80 8.10 0.23 2.34
N TYR A 81 7.38 0.34 1.22
CA TYR A 81 7.00 1.59 0.57
C TYR A 81 5.95 1.35 -0.51
N PRO A 82 5.12 2.33 -0.83
CA PRO A 82 4.21 2.23 -1.98
C PRO A 82 5.00 2.00 -3.27
N ASN A 83 4.51 1.08 -4.09
CA ASN A 83 5.14 0.73 -5.36
C ASN A 83 4.73 1.70 -6.49
N GLN A 84 5.25 1.50 -7.70
CA GLN A 84 4.85 2.27 -8.89
C GLN A 84 3.35 2.03 -9.19
N SER A 85 2.64 3.05 -9.66
CA SER A 85 1.19 2.96 -9.95
C SER A 85 0.84 1.81 -10.88
N ARG A 86 1.71 1.50 -11.86
CA ARG A 86 1.49 0.38 -12.77
C ARG A 86 1.44 -0.98 -12.08
N TRP A 87 2.13 -1.15 -10.95
CA TRP A 87 2.06 -2.37 -10.15
C TRP A 87 0.64 -2.65 -9.63
N TYR A 88 -0.05 -1.63 -9.14
CA TYR A 88 -1.42 -1.75 -8.63
C TYR A 88 -2.40 -2.09 -9.76
N GLU A 89 -2.26 -1.45 -10.92
CA GLU A 89 -3.08 -1.77 -12.09
C GLU A 89 -2.89 -3.23 -12.52
N LEU A 90 -1.65 -3.73 -12.52
CA LEU A 90 -1.36 -5.12 -12.82
C LEU A 90 -1.94 -6.07 -11.77
N CYS A 91 -1.86 -5.71 -10.49
CA CYS A 91 -2.47 -6.49 -9.41
C CYS A 91 -3.99 -6.55 -9.55
N ASP A 92 -4.65 -5.45 -9.94
CA ASP A 92 -6.07 -5.41 -10.25
C ASP A 92 -6.42 -6.33 -11.43
N GLU A 93 -5.63 -6.29 -12.50
CA GLU A 93 -5.84 -7.08 -13.71
C GLU A 93 -5.63 -8.58 -13.49
N TYR A 94 -4.61 -8.95 -12.73
CA TYR A 94 -4.22 -10.35 -12.52
C TYR A 94 -4.77 -10.97 -11.25
N GLY A 95 -5.48 -10.21 -10.41
CA GLY A 95 -6.08 -10.69 -9.16
C GLY A 95 -5.03 -11.07 -8.11
N ILE A 96 -4.08 -10.19 -7.86
CA ILE A 96 -3.14 -10.26 -6.75
C ILE A 96 -3.58 -9.28 -5.69
N TYR A 97 -3.85 -9.74 -4.49
CA TYR A 97 -4.24 -8.89 -3.37
C TYR A 97 -3.05 -8.19 -2.75
N LEU A 98 -3.27 -6.97 -2.26
CA LEU A 98 -2.20 -6.14 -1.72
C LEU A 98 -2.45 -5.79 -0.24
N ILE A 99 -1.37 -5.87 0.52
CA ILE A 99 -1.15 -5.09 1.72
C ILE A 99 -0.28 -3.93 1.28
N ASP A 100 -0.87 -2.75 1.14
CA ASP A 100 -0.14 -1.56 0.71
C ASP A 100 0.49 -0.87 1.91
N GLU A 101 1.78 -0.55 1.82
CA GLU A 101 2.57 -0.12 2.97
C GLU A 101 3.16 1.26 2.77
N ALA A 102 2.91 2.12 3.75
CA ALA A 102 3.50 3.45 3.80
C ALA A 102 5.02 3.37 4.00
N ASN A 103 5.75 4.30 3.38
CA ASN A 103 7.20 4.36 3.47
C ASN A 103 7.67 4.96 4.81
N LEU A 104 7.37 4.28 5.89
CA LEU A 104 7.81 4.60 7.22
C LEU A 104 8.58 3.42 7.80
N GLU A 105 9.87 3.62 8.00
CA GLU A 105 10.78 2.63 8.59
C GLU A 105 11.85 3.36 9.37
N SER A 106 12.01 3.02 10.65
CA SER A 106 12.93 3.70 11.55
C SER A 106 13.60 2.78 12.58
N HIS A 107 13.60 1.48 12.35
CA HIS A 107 14.09 0.49 13.30
C HIS A 107 15.50 0.76 13.83
N GLY A 108 16.33 1.47 13.10
CA GLY A 108 17.64 1.91 13.55
C GLY A 108 17.62 2.79 14.79
N SER A 109 16.51 3.49 15.07
CA SER A 109 16.32 4.32 16.26
C SER A 109 15.84 3.52 17.48
N TRP A 110 14.99 2.52 17.29
CA TRP A 110 14.42 1.75 18.41
C TRP A 110 15.40 0.76 19.02
N GLN A 111 16.51 0.48 18.36
CA GLN A 111 17.61 -0.29 18.96
C GLN A 111 18.19 0.38 20.21
N LYS A 112 17.91 1.67 20.41
CA LYS A 112 18.33 2.43 21.59
C LYS A 112 17.30 2.42 22.70
N MET A 113 16.13 1.81 22.53
CA MET A 113 15.10 1.73 23.56
C MET A 113 15.64 1.05 24.83
N GLY A 114 15.50 1.73 25.95
CA GLY A 114 15.95 1.23 27.25
C GLY A 114 17.46 1.15 27.46
N VAL A 115 18.26 1.56 26.46
CA VAL A 115 19.72 1.54 26.56
C VAL A 115 20.29 2.92 26.82
N CYS A 116 19.66 3.97 26.32
CA CYS A 116 20.07 5.35 26.55
C CYS A 116 18.88 6.31 26.58
N GLU A 117 19.02 7.37 27.36
CA GLU A 117 18.08 8.47 27.45
C GLU A 117 18.76 9.79 27.02
N PRO A 118 18.05 10.69 26.31
CA PRO A 118 16.69 10.51 25.82
C PRO A 118 16.61 9.43 24.72
N SER A 119 15.53 8.66 24.71
CA SER A 119 15.28 7.67 23.68
C SER A 119 14.99 8.37 22.34
N TRP A 120 15.70 7.96 21.29
CA TRP A 120 15.52 8.48 19.94
C TRP A 120 14.54 7.63 19.12
N ASN A 121 13.41 7.31 19.71
CA ASN A 121 12.37 6.50 19.07
C ASN A 121 11.59 7.35 18.05
N VAL A 122 12.09 7.40 16.84
CA VAL A 122 11.48 8.15 15.73
C VAL A 122 10.52 7.23 14.97
N PRO A 123 9.31 7.71 14.60
CA PRO A 123 8.73 9.03 14.91
C PRO A 123 8.19 9.15 16.35
N GLY A 124 7.77 8.02 16.97
CA GLY A 124 7.19 7.99 18.32
C GLY A 124 6.04 8.97 18.49
N SER A 125 6.12 9.76 19.54
CA SER A 125 5.18 10.86 19.82
C SER A 125 5.85 12.23 19.68
N LEU A 126 6.85 12.33 18.82
CA LEU A 126 7.62 13.56 18.61
C LEU A 126 6.86 14.54 17.70
N PRO A 127 6.42 15.73 18.20
CA PRO A 127 5.54 16.62 17.46
C PRO A 127 6.07 17.06 16.08
N GLN A 128 7.38 17.15 15.92
CA GLN A 128 8.02 17.52 14.65
C GLN A 128 7.86 16.47 13.56
N TRP A 129 7.56 15.22 13.88
CA TRP A 129 7.38 14.14 12.92
C TRP A 129 5.91 13.90 12.53
N LYS A 130 4.98 14.35 13.37
CA LYS A 130 3.54 14.10 13.20
C LYS A 130 3.02 14.39 11.80
N ALA A 131 3.28 15.59 11.30
CA ALA A 131 2.81 15.99 9.96
C ALA A 131 3.37 15.09 8.86
N CYS A 132 4.64 14.71 8.95
CA CYS A 132 5.30 13.86 7.98
C CYS A 132 4.76 12.42 8.00
N VAL A 133 4.47 11.87 9.18
CA VAL A 133 3.91 10.53 9.34
C VAL A 133 2.50 10.45 8.75
N ILE A 134 1.66 11.42 9.08
CA ILE A 134 0.29 11.50 8.56
C ILE A 134 0.30 11.69 7.05
N ASP A 135 1.15 12.57 6.53
CA ASP A 135 1.25 12.84 5.09
C ASP A 135 1.61 11.59 4.29
N ARG A 136 2.55 10.77 4.76
CA ARG A 136 2.95 9.51 4.10
C ARG A 136 1.78 8.55 3.95
N ALA A 137 1.05 8.30 5.04
CA ALA A 137 -0.10 7.42 5.02
C ALA A 137 -1.24 7.99 4.15
N ARG A 138 -1.53 9.29 4.29
CA ARG A 138 -2.56 9.96 3.48
C ARG A 138 -2.22 9.92 2.00
N SER A 139 -1.00 10.23 1.61
CA SER A 139 -0.56 10.23 0.21
C SER A 139 -0.71 8.84 -0.42
N MET A 140 -0.35 7.79 0.30
CA MET A 140 -0.56 6.40 -0.13
C MET A 140 -2.06 6.11 -0.30
N LEU A 141 -2.86 6.38 0.73
CA LEU A 141 -4.31 6.14 0.70
C LEU A 141 -4.99 6.88 -0.45
N GLU A 142 -4.74 8.18 -0.60
CA GLU A 142 -5.37 8.99 -1.64
C GLU A 142 -5.00 8.54 -3.05
N ARG A 143 -3.79 8.07 -3.26
CA ARG A 143 -3.34 7.54 -4.54
C ARG A 143 -3.98 6.19 -4.87
N ASP A 144 -4.05 5.28 -3.89
CA ASP A 144 -4.27 3.86 -4.16
C ASP A 144 -5.65 3.34 -3.71
N LYS A 145 -6.47 4.14 -3.01
CA LYS A 145 -7.79 3.73 -2.48
C LYS A 145 -8.77 3.20 -3.51
N ASN A 146 -8.61 3.54 -4.78
CA ASN A 146 -9.49 3.09 -5.86
C ASN A 146 -9.05 1.76 -6.50
N HIS A 147 -7.93 1.18 -6.07
CA HIS A 147 -7.47 -0.12 -6.54
C HIS A 147 -8.19 -1.25 -5.79
N PRO A 148 -9.01 -2.08 -6.46
CA PRO A 148 -9.74 -3.16 -5.78
C PRO A 148 -8.83 -4.26 -5.25
N SER A 149 -7.60 -4.36 -5.72
CA SER A 149 -6.57 -5.27 -5.20
C SER A 149 -6.06 -4.90 -3.82
N VAL A 150 -6.08 -3.63 -3.44
CA VAL A 150 -5.65 -3.18 -2.11
C VAL A 150 -6.72 -3.54 -1.09
N LEU A 151 -6.40 -4.45 -0.17
CA LEU A 151 -7.32 -4.94 0.86
C LEU A 151 -6.93 -4.51 2.27
N ILE A 152 -5.65 -4.25 2.51
CA ILE A 152 -5.12 -3.86 3.82
C ILE A 152 -4.13 -2.72 3.63
N TRP A 153 -4.18 -1.76 4.55
CA TRP A 153 -3.24 -0.65 4.66
C TRP A 153 -2.27 -0.93 5.80
N SER A 154 -0.98 -0.78 5.53
CA SER A 154 0.07 -0.90 6.53
C SER A 154 0.70 0.47 6.77
N CYS A 155 0.78 0.87 8.03
CA CYS A 155 1.33 2.17 8.40
C CYS A 155 2.86 2.26 8.31
N GLY A 156 3.53 1.16 8.04
CA GLY A 156 4.99 1.12 7.90
C GLY A 156 5.60 -0.17 8.46
N ASN A 157 6.92 -0.20 8.44
CA ASN A 157 7.70 -1.33 8.89
C ASN A 157 8.61 -0.93 10.06
N GLU A 158 8.68 -1.79 11.08
CA GLU A 158 9.64 -1.73 12.18
C GLU A 158 9.91 -0.30 12.70
N SER A 159 8.84 0.46 12.87
CA SER A 159 8.86 1.80 13.44
C SER A 159 8.26 1.81 14.84
N TYR A 160 8.81 2.65 15.70
CA TYR A 160 8.23 2.83 17.02
C TYR A 160 6.84 3.46 16.91
N ALA A 161 5.83 2.72 17.32
CA ALA A 161 4.46 3.19 17.35
C ALA A 161 4.25 4.13 18.55
N GLY A 162 3.99 5.40 18.24
CA GLY A 162 3.60 6.40 19.22
C GLY A 162 2.25 7.02 18.84
N GLU A 163 1.95 8.15 19.43
CA GLU A 163 0.72 8.89 19.16
C GLU A 163 0.56 9.27 17.70
N ASP A 164 1.66 9.56 17.01
CA ASP A 164 1.64 9.96 15.60
C ASP A 164 1.10 8.83 14.68
N LEU A 165 1.49 7.58 14.91
CA LEU A 165 0.95 6.43 14.19
C LEU A 165 -0.48 6.08 14.61
N SER A 166 -0.81 6.27 15.88
CA SER A 166 -2.16 6.04 16.40
C SER A 166 -3.21 6.90 15.71
N LEU A 167 -2.86 8.13 15.34
CA LEU A 167 -3.77 9.06 14.66
C LEU A 167 -4.19 8.60 13.26
N ILE A 168 -3.38 7.77 12.59
CA ILE A 168 -3.72 7.23 11.28
C ILE A 168 -4.90 6.24 11.38
N HIS A 169 -5.02 5.54 12.51
CA HIS A 169 -6.10 4.59 12.76
C HIS A 169 -7.42 5.23 13.18
N ILE A 170 -7.43 6.50 13.56
CA ILE A 170 -8.60 7.19 14.13
C ILE A 170 -9.29 8.10 13.10
N SER A 171 -8.70 8.31 11.95
CA SER A 171 -9.18 9.28 10.95
C SER A 171 -10.10 8.69 9.87
N GLU A 172 -10.69 7.51 10.09
CA GLU A 172 -11.74 6.94 9.24
C GLU A 172 -13.14 7.29 9.75
#